data_0b7809d7c67b2b1a8b44ec48b4a83f6b
#
_entry.id   0b7809d7c67b2b1a8b44ec48b4a83f6b
#
_cell.length_a   1.000
_cell.length_b   1.000
_cell.length_c   1.000
_cell.angle_alpha   90.00
_cell.angle_beta   90.00
_cell.angle_gamma   90.00
#
_symmetry.space_group_name_H-M   'P 1'
#
loop_
_entity.id
_entity.type
_entity.pdbx_description
1 polymer ?
#
loop_
_entity_poly.entity_id
_entity_poly.type
_entity_poly.pdbx_seq_one_letter_code
_entity_poly.pdbx_strand_id
1 'polypeptide(L)'
;AVAQVEAVLTNELTQSINSHILGKMRAIAEAGISDFALDYTLGGNTFGDVNRRILTHILAAANLIANRGRRGAGNFAVVDAKVASALQAVAGFVPNPMANTFNQVAGAIYPIGSVAGVNVYTDPNQPFEGETINNAASAIDGTVAHEVLVGRKGDGNGAGLVFMPYLMAESVQAIAEGTMAPKVAVKSRYALV
;
A
#
# COMPACT_ATOMS: atom_id res chain seq x y z
N ALA A 1 10.75 30.00 -5.46
CA ALA A 1 9.69 29.47 -6.35
C ALA A 1 10.13 28.17 -7.04
N VAL A 2 11.30 28.17 -7.72
CA VAL A 2 11.78 26.97 -8.46
C VAL A 2 12.04 25.78 -7.54
N ALA A 3 12.67 25.99 -6.39
CA ALA A 3 12.92 24.90 -5.42
C ALA A 3 11.63 24.27 -4.87
N GLN A 4 10.58 25.03 -4.70
CA GLN A 4 9.28 24.53 -4.28
C GLN A 4 8.63 23.67 -5.36
N VAL A 5 8.74 24.10 -6.63
CA VAL A 5 8.23 23.31 -7.77
C VAL A 5 9.00 22.01 -7.92
N GLU A 6 10.33 22.03 -7.77
CA GLU A 6 11.14 20.79 -7.77
C GLU A 6 10.75 19.83 -6.66
N ALA A 7 10.51 20.31 -5.45
CA ALA A 7 10.08 19.48 -4.32
C ALA A 7 8.72 18.81 -4.60
N VAL A 8 7.75 19.56 -5.13
CA VAL A 8 6.44 19.03 -5.51
C VAL A 8 6.56 17.99 -6.63
N LEU A 9 7.36 18.26 -7.66
CA LEU A 9 7.58 17.32 -8.77
C LEU A 9 8.26 16.03 -8.29
N THR A 10 9.24 16.12 -7.40
CA THR A 10 9.92 14.95 -6.83
C THR A 10 8.95 14.09 -6.00
N ASN A 11 8.11 14.74 -5.21
CA ASN A 11 7.09 14.04 -4.42
C ASN A 11 6.07 13.32 -5.32
N GLU A 12 5.59 14.00 -6.35
CA GLU A 12 4.66 13.41 -7.33
C GLU A 12 5.29 12.25 -8.09
N LEU A 13 6.56 12.37 -8.49
CA LEU A 13 7.31 11.28 -9.12
C LEU A 13 7.43 10.07 -8.19
N THR A 14 7.73 10.28 -6.93
CA THR A 14 7.82 9.21 -5.92
C THR A 14 6.49 8.49 -5.75
N GLN A 15 5.39 9.23 -5.66
CA GLN A 15 4.05 8.65 -5.58
C GLN A 15 3.71 7.82 -6.82
N SER A 16 4.04 8.33 -8.01
CA SER A 16 3.82 7.62 -9.28
C SER A 16 4.62 6.32 -9.34
N ILE A 17 5.87 6.32 -8.91
CA ILE A 17 6.70 5.11 -8.85
C ILE A 17 6.12 4.10 -7.87
N ASN A 18 5.74 4.52 -6.68
CA ASN A 18 5.13 3.65 -5.67
C ASN A 18 3.83 3.03 -6.16
N SER A 19 2.97 3.82 -6.80
CA SER A 19 1.73 3.35 -7.39
C SER A 19 1.98 2.31 -8.49
N HIS A 20 2.97 2.54 -9.34
CA HIS A 20 3.35 1.58 -10.39
C HIS A 20 3.88 0.27 -9.81
N ILE A 21 4.74 0.33 -8.79
CA ILE A 21 5.26 -0.86 -8.13
C ILE A 21 4.14 -1.65 -7.46
N LEU A 22 3.25 -0.99 -6.73
CA LEU A 22 2.09 -1.64 -6.10
C LEU A 22 1.15 -2.26 -7.14
N GLY A 23 0.93 -1.58 -8.27
CA GLY A 23 0.15 -2.13 -9.39
C GLY A 23 0.76 -3.41 -9.96
N LYS A 24 2.09 -3.45 -10.09
CA LYS A 24 2.79 -4.67 -10.50
C LYS A 24 2.72 -5.78 -9.45
N MET A 25 2.85 -5.45 -8.19
CA MET A 25 2.66 -6.42 -7.10
C MET A 25 1.27 -7.03 -7.12
N ARG A 26 0.23 -6.21 -7.30
CA ARG A 26 -1.16 -6.69 -7.43
C ARG A 26 -1.35 -7.59 -8.64
N ALA A 27 -0.71 -7.29 -9.76
CA ALA A 27 -0.80 -8.10 -10.96
C ALA A 27 -0.13 -9.49 -10.82
N ILE A 28 0.90 -9.59 -9.97
CA ILE A 28 1.59 -10.84 -9.68
C ILE A 28 0.88 -11.61 -8.54
N ALA A 29 0.20 -10.88 -7.64
CA ALA A 29 -0.48 -11.47 -6.52
C ALA A 29 -1.61 -12.41 -6.98
N GLU A 30 -1.61 -13.62 -6.46
CA GLU A 30 -2.72 -14.53 -6.66
C GLU A 30 -3.77 -14.31 -5.58
N ALA A 31 -5.05 -14.31 -5.96
CA ALA A 31 -6.15 -14.40 -5.03
C ALA A 31 -6.05 -15.73 -4.28
N GLY A 32 -5.50 -15.68 -3.09
CA GLY A 32 -5.19 -16.89 -2.31
C GLY A 32 -6.26 -17.29 -1.31
N ILE A 33 -7.14 -16.37 -0.98
CA ILE A 33 -8.16 -16.53 0.06
C ILE A 33 -9.45 -15.95 -0.49
N SER A 34 -10.54 -16.69 -0.29
CA SER A 34 -11.87 -16.24 -0.70
C SER A 34 -12.23 -14.91 -0.06
N ASP A 35 -12.79 -14.04 -0.85
CA ASP A 35 -13.35 -12.78 -0.40
C ASP A 35 -14.38 -13.03 0.70
N PHE A 36 -14.44 -12.16 1.68
CA PHE A 36 -15.43 -12.21 2.73
C PHE A 36 -16.03 -10.84 2.95
N ALA A 37 -17.29 -10.80 3.28
CA ALA A 37 -17.96 -9.55 3.58
C ALA A 37 -17.53 -9.02 4.95
N LEU A 38 -17.02 -7.80 4.97
CA LEU A 38 -16.81 -7.05 6.19
C LEU A 38 -17.99 -6.11 6.39
N ASP A 39 -19.10 -6.66 6.78
CA ASP A 39 -20.30 -5.88 7.00
C ASP A 39 -20.47 -5.62 8.51
N TYR A 40 -20.36 -4.35 8.88
CA TYR A 40 -20.61 -3.88 10.23
C TYR A 40 -22.11 -3.76 10.55
N THR A 41 -22.97 -3.86 9.55
CA THR A 41 -24.42 -3.69 9.71
C THR A 41 -25.17 -5.02 9.93
N LEU A 42 -24.53 -6.16 9.67
CA LEU A 42 -25.13 -7.47 9.89
C LEU A 42 -25.39 -7.69 11.39
N GLY A 43 -26.66 -7.79 11.74
CA GLY A 43 -27.10 -7.97 13.11
C GLY A 43 -26.44 -9.17 13.79
N GLY A 44 -25.85 -8.94 14.95
CA GLY A 44 -25.16 -9.95 15.75
C GLY A 44 -23.62 -9.91 15.68
N ASN A 45 -23.03 -9.21 14.72
CA ASN A 45 -21.60 -8.99 14.69
C ASN A 45 -21.21 -7.72 15.46
N THR A 46 -20.24 -7.82 16.34
CA THR A 46 -19.63 -6.65 16.98
C THR A 46 -18.50 -6.12 16.10
N PHE A 47 -18.15 -4.84 16.25
CA PHE A 47 -16.99 -4.26 15.56
C PHE A 47 -15.70 -5.06 15.83
N GLY A 48 -15.56 -5.57 17.06
CA GLY A 48 -14.41 -6.40 17.42
C GLY A 48 -14.34 -7.71 16.65
N ASP A 49 -15.46 -8.32 16.37
CA ASP A 49 -15.51 -9.59 15.61
C ASP A 49 -15.12 -9.35 14.14
N VAL A 50 -15.61 -8.29 13.53
CA VAL A 50 -15.27 -7.94 12.16
C VAL A 50 -13.78 -7.61 12.04
N ASN A 51 -13.25 -6.81 12.95
CA ASN A 51 -11.83 -6.45 12.97
C ASN A 51 -10.94 -7.69 13.14
N ARG A 52 -11.34 -8.61 14.01
CA ARG A 52 -10.62 -9.87 14.19
C ARG A 52 -10.66 -10.76 12.96
N ARG A 53 -11.74 -10.74 12.19
CA ARG A 53 -11.82 -11.46 10.92
C ARG A 53 -10.80 -10.92 9.91
N ILE A 54 -10.66 -9.60 9.79
CA ILE A 54 -9.64 -8.99 8.94
C ILE A 54 -8.26 -9.52 9.31
N LEU A 55 -7.90 -9.46 10.58
CA LEU A 55 -6.61 -9.96 11.05
C LEU A 55 -6.43 -11.45 10.75
N THR A 56 -7.44 -12.27 10.97
CA THR A 56 -7.40 -13.71 10.68
C THR A 56 -7.12 -13.98 9.21
N HIS A 57 -7.74 -13.22 8.29
CA HIS A 57 -7.51 -13.38 6.86
C HIS A 57 -6.11 -12.90 6.44
N ILE A 58 -5.60 -11.84 7.05
CA ILE A 58 -4.22 -11.38 6.80
C ILE A 58 -3.21 -12.46 7.26
N LEU A 59 -3.41 -13.04 8.42
CA LEU A 59 -2.55 -14.12 8.95
C LEU A 59 -2.67 -15.39 8.10
N ALA A 60 -3.86 -15.72 7.63
CA ALA A 60 -4.05 -16.84 6.73
C ALA A 60 -3.33 -16.64 5.39
N ALA A 61 -3.36 -15.43 4.84
CA ALA A 61 -2.62 -15.07 3.63
C ALA A 61 -1.10 -15.16 3.85
N ALA A 62 -0.60 -14.68 4.99
CA ALA A 62 0.81 -14.76 5.33
C ALA A 62 1.29 -16.23 5.45
N ASN A 63 0.49 -17.09 6.08
CA ASN A 63 0.78 -18.51 6.19
C ASN A 63 0.66 -19.23 4.85
N LEU A 64 -0.23 -18.80 3.97
CA LEU A 64 -0.33 -19.35 2.62
C LEU A 64 0.93 -19.08 1.81
N ILE A 65 1.54 -17.89 1.97
CA ILE A 65 2.83 -17.56 1.37
C ILE A 65 3.92 -18.51 1.89
N ALA A 66 3.93 -18.80 3.19
CA ALA A 66 4.86 -19.77 3.78
C ALA A 66 4.69 -21.18 3.20
N ASN A 67 3.45 -21.62 3.02
CA ASN A 67 3.14 -22.92 2.48
C ASN A 67 3.58 -23.07 1.01
N ARG A 68 3.24 -22.10 0.18
CA ARG A 68 3.57 -22.11 -1.25
C ARG A 68 5.05 -21.89 -1.52
N GLY A 69 5.65 -20.90 -0.85
CA GLY A 69 7.04 -20.51 -1.07
C GLY A 69 8.08 -21.32 -0.30
N ARG A 70 7.66 -21.97 0.80
CA ARG A 70 8.54 -22.73 1.71
C ARG A 70 9.77 -21.96 2.23
N ARG A 71 9.69 -20.62 2.27
CA ARG A 71 10.77 -19.72 2.66
C ARG A 71 10.42 -18.78 3.81
N GLY A 72 9.29 -18.98 4.43
CA GLY A 72 8.80 -18.16 5.54
C GLY A 72 7.50 -17.45 5.22
N ALA A 73 6.81 -17.03 6.26
CA ALA A 73 5.52 -16.36 6.18
C ALA A 73 5.63 -14.93 5.66
N GLY A 74 4.53 -14.39 5.17
CA GLY A 74 4.42 -12.98 4.85
C GLY A 74 4.72 -12.10 6.07
N ASN A 75 5.44 -11.01 5.86
CA ASN A 75 5.89 -10.14 6.94
C ASN A 75 5.47 -8.67 6.77
N PHE A 76 4.79 -8.33 5.69
CA PHE A 76 4.21 -7.01 5.51
C PHE A 76 2.81 -7.09 4.89
N ALA A 77 2.02 -6.07 5.16
CA ALA A 77 0.71 -5.86 4.54
C ALA A 77 0.56 -4.39 4.16
N VAL A 78 0.07 -4.13 2.96
CA VAL A 78 -0.31 -2.78 2.52
C VAL A 78 -1.83 -2.71 2.51
N VAL A 79 -2.39 -1.80 3.27
CA VAL A 79 -3.83 -1.66 3.49
C VAL A 79 -4.29 -0.24 3.14
N ASP A 80 -5.56 -0.07 2.88
CA ASP A 80 -6.15 1.25 2.78
C ASP A 80 -6.40 1.88 4.18
N ALA A 81 -6.80 3.13 4.23
CA ALA A 81 -7.00 3.83 5.48
C ALA A 81 -8.13 3.23 6.33
N LYS A 82 -9.17 2.66 5.72
CA LYS A 82 -10.31 2.08 6.43
C LYS A 82 -9.93 0.75 7.10
N VAL A 83 -9.23 -0.11 6.38
CA VAL A 83 -8.69 -1.36 6.94
C VAL A 83 -7.63 -1.07 8.00
N ALA A 84 -6.81 -0.03 7.80
CA ALA A 84 -5.85 0.42 8.81
C ALA A 84 -6.52 0.81 10.12
N SER A 85 -7.62 1.55 10.07
CA SER A 85 -8.41 1.92 11.25
C SER A 85 -8.94 0.68 11.97
N ALA A 86 -9.42 -0.32 11.24
CA ALA A 86 -9.91 -1.56 11.81
C ALA A 86 -8.79 -2.36 12.49
N LEU A 87 -7.61 -2.43 11.88
CA LEU A 87 -6.45 -3.13 12.45
C LEU A 87 -5.90 -2.44 13.70
N GLN A 88 -5.92 -1.11 13.74
CA GLN A 88 -5.50 -0.34 14.93
C GLN A 88 -6.38 -0.62 16.15
N ALA A 89 -7.63 -0.99 15.94
CA ALA A 89 -8.56 -1.34 17.01
C ALA A 89 -8.42 -2.79 17.51
N VAL A 90 -7.63 -3.61 16.85
CA VAL A 90 -7.43 -5.02 17.25
C VAL A 90 -6.48 -5.10 18.45
N ALA A 91 -6.80 -5.97 19.41
CA ALA A 91 -5.90 -6.24 20.52
C ALA A 91 -4.58 -6.86 20.02
N GLY A 92 -3.46 -6.37 20.53
CA GLY A 92 -2.13 -6.79 20.11
C GLY A 92 -1.52 -5.97 18.97
N PHE A 93 -2.21 -4.94 18.50
CA PHE A 93 -1.62 -3.97 17.58
C PHE A 93 -0.58 -3.11 18.32
N VAL A 94 0.62 -3.05 17.76
CA VAL A 94 1.72 -2.22 18.28
C VAL A 94 1.90 -1.02 17.35
N PRO A 95 1.55 0.20 17.79
CA PRO A 95 1.68 1.39 16.95
C PRO A 95 3.15 1.74 16.70
N ASN A 96 3.44 2.28 15.53
CA ASN A 96 4.74 2.80 15.21
C ASN A 96 4.85 4.26 15.65
N PRO A 97 5.76 4.62 16.57
CA PRO A 97 5.91 6.00 17.02
C PRO A 97 6.37 6.96 15.92
N MET A 98 6.96 6.46 14.85
CA MET A 98 7.42 7.26 13.70
C MET A 98 6.32 7.53 12.66
N ALA A 99 5.13 6.99 12.83
CA ALA A 99 4.03 7.14 11.86
C ALA A 99 3.71 8.61 11.56
N ASN A 100 3.69 9.45 12.59
CA ASN A 100 3.40 10.88 12.42
C ASN A 100 4.44 11.63 11.60
N THR A 101 5.69 11.19 11.61
CA THR A 101 6.76 11.78 10.79
C THR A 101 6.57 11.47 9.31
N PHE A 102 6.17 10.27 8.99
CA PHE A 102 5.89 9.86 7.60
C PHE A 102 4.62 10.49 7.04
N ASN A 103 3.64 10.79 7.89
CA ASN A 103 2.39 11.45 7.49
C ASN A 103 2.56 12.88 6.97
N GLN A 104 3.71 13.50 7.19
CA GLN A 104 3.97 14.87 6.75
C GLN A 104 4.19 14.98 5.24
N VAL A 105 4.46 13.87 4.56
CA VAL A 105 4.61 13.84 3.11
C VAL A 105 3.27 13.48 2.48
N ALA A 106 2.70 14.39 1.70
CA ALA A 106 1.41 14.18 1.05
C ALA A 106 1.43 12.97 0.13
N GLY A 107 0.48 12.05 0.32
CA GLY A 107 0.33 10.86 -0.51
C GLY A 107 1.39 9.78 -0.32
N ALA A 108 2.26 9.89 0.66
CA ALA A 108 3.26 8.86 0.95
C ALA A 108 2.63 7.64 1.62
N ILE A 109 3.12 6.45 1.24
CA ILE A 109 2.83 5.21 1.96
C ILE A 109 3.65 5.20 3.23
N TYR A 110 3.02 5.02 4.37
CA TYR A 110 3.69 5.09 5.67
C TYR A 110 3.36 3.88 6.55
N PRO A 111 4.31 3.45 7.41
CA PRO A 111 4.06 2.39 8.37
C PRO A 111 3.18 2.91 9.52
N ILE A 112 2.15 2.17 9.87
CA ILE A 112 1.29 2.50 11.02
C ILE A 112 1.61 1.69 12.26
N GLY A 113 2.17 0.51 12.09
CA GLY A 113 2.52 -0.36 13.18
C GLY A 113 2.71 -1.79 12.75
N SER A 114 2.64 -2.70 13.71
CA SER A 114 2.71 -4.13 13.47
C SER A 114 1.64 -4.87 14.28
N VAL A 115 1.17 -5.97 13.72
CA VAL A 115 0.23 -6.86 14.38
C VAL A 115 0.62 -8.32 14.08
N ALA A 116 0.74 -9.13 15.12
CA ALA A 116 1.07 -10.56 14.99
C ALA A 116 2.30 -10.86 14.10
N GLY A 117 3.32 -10.00 14.14
CA GLY A 117 4.54 -10.14 13.34
C GLY A 117 4.47 -9.62 11.91
N VAL A 118 3.33 -9.09 11.49
CA VAL A 118 3.13 -8.47 10.18
C VAL A 118 3.24 -6.96 10.32
N ASN A 119 4.14 -6.34 9.56
CA ASN A 119 4.24 -4.89 9.48
C ASN A 119 3.14 -4.34 8.58
N VAL A 120 2.39 -3.38 9.07
CA VAL A 120 1.26 -2.78 8.37
C VAL A 120 1.63 -1.41 7.84
N TYR A 121 1.44 -1.22 6.54
CA TYR A 121 1.64 0.04 5.84
C TYR A 121 0.31 0.54 5.30
N THR A 122 0.08 1.82 5.37
CA THR A 122 -1.13 2.46 4.84
C THR A 122 -0.84 3.19 3.55
N ASP A 123 -1.66 2.93 2.54
CA ASP A 123 -1.66 3.67 1.29
C ASP A 123 -2.83 4.69 1.30
N PRO A 124 -2.56 5.98 1.48
CA PRO A 124 -3.60 7.00 1.52
C PRO A 124 -4.21 7.33 0.14
N ASN A 125 -3.62 6.84 -0.93
CA ASN A 125 -4.10 7.09 -2.30
C ASN A 125 -5.26 6.17 -2.70
N GLN A 126 -5.58 5.17 -1.87
CA GLN A 126 -6.75 4.33 -2.06
C GLN A 126 -8.02 5.05 -1.62
N PRO A 127 -9.16 4.84 -2.30
CA PRO A 127 -10.40 5.48 -1.89
C PRO A 127 -10.84 4.99 -0.51
N PHE A 128 -11.28 5.92 0.31
CA PHE A 128 -11.83 5.64 1.65
C PHE A 128 -13.34 5.42 1.60
N GLU A 129 -13.99 5.95 0.56
CA GLU A 129 -15.43 5.97 0.40
C GLU A 129 -15.98 4.58 0.07
N GLY A 130 -17.07 4.25 0.68
CA GLY A 130 -17.71 2.97 0.64
C GLY A 130 -17.93 2.51 2.08
N GLU A 131 -19.16 2.59 2.55
CA GLU A 131 -19.48 2.27 3.95
C GLU A 131 -19.37 0.79 4.25
N THR A 132 -19.34 -0.03 3.23
CA THR A 132 -19.22 -1.46 3.36
C THR A 132 -17.91 -1.91 2.78
N ILE A 133 -17.08 -2.50 3.61
CA ILE A 133 -15.98 -3.34 3.14
C ILE A 133 -16.66 -4.60 2.62
N ASN A 134 -17.01 -4.57 1.35
CA ASN A 134 -17.81 -5.62 0.73
C ASN A 134 -16.91 -6.63 0.01
N ASN A 135 -17.44 -7.81 -0.16
CA ASN A 135 -16.83 -8.84 -0.97
C ASN A 135 -16.82 -8.44 -2.48
N ALA A 136 -16.15 -9.22 -3.30
CA ALA A 136 -16.05 -9.01 -4.73
C ALA A 136 -17.41 -8.86 -5.44
N ALA A 137 -18.48 -9.40 -4.89
CA ALA A 137 -19.82 -9.26 -5.44
C ALA A 137 -20.32 -7.81 -5.39
N SER A 138 -19.87 -7.05 -4.42
CA SER A 138 -20.22 -5.63 -4.31
C SER A 138 -19.40 -4.73 -5.24
N ALA A 139 -18.25 -5.18 -5.68
CA ALA A 139 -17.50 -4.49 -6.73
C ALA A 139 -18.26 -4.49 -8.07
N ILE A 140 -19.15 -5.44 -8.28
CA ILE A 140 -20.00 -5.52 -9.45
C ILE A 140 -21.08 -4.41 -9.41
N ASP A 141 -21.49 -4.00 -8.24
CA ASP A 141 -22.47 -2.92 -8.03
C ASP A 141 -21.82 -1.52 -8.00
N GLY A 142 -20.54 -1.40 -8.34
CA GLY A 142 -19.83 -0.12 -8.35
C GLY A 142 -19.39 0.37 -6.96
N THR A 143 -19.52 -0.44 -5.94
CA THR A 143 -18.94 -0.16 -4.64
C THR A 143 -17.43 -0.45 -4.63
N VAL A 144 -16.69 0.40 -3.97
CA VAL A 144 -15.23 0.30 -3.89
C VAL A 144 -14.85 -0.90 -3.02
N ALA A 145 -14.12 -1.84 -3.61
CA ALA A 145 -13.54 -2.94 -2.85
C ALA A 145 -12.27 -2.47 -2.13
N HIS A 146 -12.20 -2.75 -0.84
CA HIS A 146 -10.99 -2.51 -0.06
C HIS A 146 -10.05 -3.70 -0.22
N GLU A 147 -8.85 -3.43 -0.73
CA GLU A 147 -7.86 -4.44 -0.96
C GLU A 147 -6.80 -4.46 0.15
N VAL A 148 -6.35 -5.65 0.50
CA VAL A 148 -5.21 -5.87 1.38
C VAL A 148 -4.17 -6.67 0.61
N LEU A 149 -3.01 -6.08 0.41
CA LEU A 149 -1.87 -6.75 -0.21
C LEU A 149 -0.95 -7.28 0.86
N VAL A 150 -0.87 -8.61 0.99
CA VAL A 150 0.03 -9.29 1.92
C VAL A 150 1.21 -9.86 1.14
N GLY A 151 2.41 -9.58 1.60
CA GLY A 151 3.61 -10.04 0.94
C GLY A 151 4.72 -10.43 1.91
N ARG A 152 5.79 -10.95 1.35
CA ARG A 152 7.00 -11.27 2.06
C ARG A 152 8.17 -10.46 1.50
N LYS A 153 8.83 -9.73 2.37
CA LYS A 153 10.13 -9.12 2.09
C LYS A 153 11.22 -10.05 2.63
N GLY A 154 12.05 -10.56 1.76
CA GLY A 154 13.14 -11.46 2.10
C GLY A 154 14.44 -11.08 1.39
N ASP A 155 15.47 -11.90 1.59
CA ASP A 155 16.74 -11.78 0.90
C ASP A 155 16.58 -12.06 -0.61
N GLY A 156 17.49 -11.52 -1.43
CA GLY A 156 17.37 -11.47 -2.89
C GLY A 156 17.08 -12.78 -3.62
N ASN A 157 17.37 -13.93 -3.00
CA ASN A 157 17.15 -15.25 -3.61
C ASN A 157 15.68 -15.75 -3.58
N GLY A 158 14.77 -14.98 -3.04
CA GLY A 158 13.37 -15.37 -2.94
C GLY A 158 12.39 -14.25 -3.28
N ALA A 159 12.89 -13.20 -3.92
CA ALA A 159 12.06 -12.07 -4.31
C ALA A 159 11.17 -12.43 -5.50
N GLY A 160 9.89 -12.12 -5.40
CA GLY A 160 8.95 -12.21 -6.52
C GLY A 160 8.97 -10.97 -7.40
N LEU A 161 9.50 -9.86 -6.90
CA LEU A 161 9.67 -8.61 -7.61
C LEU A 161 10.96 -7.94 -7.13
N VAL A 162 11.81 -7.53 -8.05
CA VAL A 162 13.04 -6.83 -7.76
C VAL A 162 13.01 -5.44 -8.40
N PHE A 163 13.20 -4.43 -7.57
CA PHE A 163 13.33 -3.04 -8.02
C PHE A 163 14.80 -2.70 -8.26
N MET A 164 15.11 -2.34 -9.49
CA MET A 164 16.46 -1.96 -9.91
C MET A 164 16.47 -0.53 -10.42
N PRO A 165 16.85 0.45 -9.59
CA PRO A 165 16.98 1.83 -10.05
C PRO A 165 18.21 1.97 -10.95
N TYR A 166 17.99 2.45 -12.15
CA TYR A 166 19.06 2.74 -13.12
C TYR A 166 19.49 4.20 -13.07
N LEU A 167 18.54 5.11 -12.99
CA LEU A 167 18.75 6.54 -12.84
C LEU A 167 17.91 7.03 -11.67
N MET A 168 18.58 7.57 -10.67
CA MET A 168 17.89 8.24 -9.56
C MET A 168 17.19 9.51 -10.08
N ALA A 169 16.32 10.10 -9.27
CA ALA A 169 15.61 11.31 -9.64
C ALA A 169 16.61 12.42 -10.02
N GLU A 170 16.54 12.88 -11.27
CA GLU A 170 17.35 13.95 -11.81
C GLU A 170 16.46 15.11 -12.20
N SER A 171 16.76 16.30 -11.70
CA SER A 171 16.06 17.51 -12.10
C SER A 171 16.81 18.23 -13.22
N VAL A 172 16.07 18.67 -14.22
CA VAL A 172 16.59 19.44 -15.35
C VAL A 172 15.81 20.75 -15.45
N GLN A 173 16.53 21.84 -15.51
CA GLN A 173 15.97 23.17 -15.74
C GLN A 173 16.32 23.64 -17.14
N ALA A 174 15.35 24.15 -17.84
CA ALA A 174 15.52 24.75 -19.17
C ALA A 174 14.67 26.01 -19.31
N ILE A 175 15.08 26.90 -20.20
CA ILE A 175 14.29 28.04 -20.58
C ILE A 175 13.59 27.74 -21.90
N ALA A 176 12.29 27.97 -21.95
CA ALA A 176 11.51 27.79 -23.18
C ALA A 176 11.89 28.78 -24.24
N GLU A 177 12.22 28.31 -25.44
CA GLU A 177 12.39 29.17 -26.62
C GLU A 177 11.06 29.86 -26.92
N GLY A 178 11.12 31.18 -27.13
CA GLY A 178 9.98 32.00 -27.52
C GLY A 178 9.17 32.61 -26.38
N THR A 179 9.11 32.04 -25.20
CA THR A 179 8.38 32.62 -24.05
C THR A 179 9.29 33.01 -22.88
N MET A 180 10.55 32.61 -22.91
CA MET A 180 11.53 32.78 -21.82
C MET A 180 11.04 32.27 -20.47
N ALA A 181 10.02 31.41 -20.45
CA ALA A 181 9.48 30.82 -19.24
C ALA A 181 10.41 29.71 -18.73
N PRO A 182 10.70 29.63 -17.42
CA PRO A 182 11.48 28.54 -16.86
C PRO A 182 10.68 27.24 -16.92
N LYS A 183 11.30 26.19 -17.43
CA LYS A 183 10.78 24.83 -17.42
C LYS A 183 11.59 23.98 -16.47
N VAL A 184 10.93 23.23 -15.62
CA VAL A 184 11.54 22.27 -14.70
C VAL A 184 10.97 20.88 -15.00
N ALA A 185 11.85 19.89 -15.12
CA ALA A 185 11.47 18.51 -15.31
C ALA A 185 12.26 17.63 -14.36
N VAL A 186 11.61 16.63 -13.80
CA VAL A 186 12.23 15.58 -12.99
C VAL A 186 12.02 14.25 -13.69
N LYS A 187 13.08 13.48 -13.87
CA LYS A 187 13.03 12.17 -14.50
C LYS A 187 13.71 11.11 -13.63
N SER A 188 13.23 9.91 -13.74
CA SER A 188 13.82 8.72 -13.12
C SER A 188 13.71 7.55 -14.08
N ARG A 189 14.61 6.58 -13.98
CA ARG A 189 14.56 5.33 -14.72
C ARG A 189 14.84 4.17 -13.79
N TYR A 190 14.01 3.14 -13.89
CA TYR A 190 14.15 1.90 -13.13
C TYR A 190 13.64 0.72 -13.92
N ALA A 191 14.07 -0.46 -13.54
CA ALA A 191 13.53 -1.73 -14.02
C ALA A 191 12.85 -2.48 -12.89
N LEU A 192 11.80 -3.20 -13.22
CA LEU A 192 11.11 -4.14 -12.35
C LEU A 192 11.23 -5.53 -12.98
N VAL A 193 11.77 -6.46 -12.24
CA VAL A 193 11.97 -7.86 -12.66
C VAL A 193 11.31 -8.81 -11.69
#